data_2df50f6cea41d9ad964ec288ca4945ad
#
_entry.id   2df50f6cea41d9ad964ec288ca4945ad
#
_cell.length_a   1.000
_cell.length_b   1.000
_cell.length_c   1.000
_cell.angle_alpha   90.00
_cell.angle_beta   90.00
_cell.angle_gamma   90.00
#
_symmetry.space_group_name_H-M   'P 1'
#
loop_
_entity.id
_entity.type
_entity.pdbx_description
1 polymer ?
#
loop_
_entity_poly.entity_id
_entity_poly.type
_entity_poly.pdbx_seq_one_letter_code
_entity_poly.pdbx_strand_id
1 'polypeptide(L)'
;MRHDKETINLGNSLTYLAGRLRDGLRAIPGSPLRLLLAVLFWLTAAVMIHAAADNIVARLLQPLAWILAGLLFLAVVTATAIPPGTLRMANACRRIGLVNDCGEAPLLIKRYHKEDKTMVDLFTQGISLATIQDNFAELEAAANCRIVRIEQGPSRNIIRLTLAPGDAQLPEKAILPRLSTALSEIAMGVSYDGPVITDLNKVPHWLMGGATGSGKTTLLVVFIQQCLMKVTATGKQAVDVYIID
;
A
#
# COMPACT_ATOMS: atom_id res chain seq x y z
N MET A 1 -5.41 32.91 -10.46
CA MET A 1 -5.08 31.99 -9.32
C MET A 1 -6.25 31.12 -8.83
N ARG A 2 -7.48 31.62 -8.67
CA ARG A 2 -8.64 30.82 -8.22
C ARG A 2 -9.13 29.84 -9.31
N HIS A 3 -9.11 30.26 -10.56
CA HIS A 3 -9.56 29.46 -11.72
C HIS A 3 -8.62 28.26 -12.00
N ASP A 4 -7.29 28.42 -11.81
CA ASP A 4 -6.34 27.35 -12.02
C ASP A 4 -6.45 26.25 -10.94
N LYS A 5 -6.80 26.63 -9.71
CA LYS A 5 -7.04 25.66 -8.60
C LYS A 5 -8.27 24.80 -8.84
N GLU A 6 -9.35 25.38 -9.39
CA GLU A 6 -10.58 24.63 -9.70
C GLU A 6 -10.38 23.64 -10.86
N THR A 7 -9.60 24.04 -11.89
CA THR A 7 -9.27 23.14 -13.03
C THR A 7 -8.38 21.98 -12.62
N ILE A 8 -7.39 22.21 -11.74
CA ILE A 8 -6.54 21.15 -11.19
C ILE A 8 -7.36 20.17 -10.34
N ASN A 9 -8.26 20.69 -9.53
CA ASN A 9 -9.15 19.88 -8.67
C ASN A 9 -10.07 18.98 -9.51
N LEU A 10 -10.70 19.53 -10.55
CA LEU A 10 -11.54 18.77 -11.48
C LEU A 10 -10.75 17.70 -12.23
N GLY A 11 -9.54 18.00 -12.71
CA GLY A 11 -8.67 17.06 -13.39
C GLY A 11 -8.28 15.87 -12.52
N ASN A 12 -7.91 16.12 -11.26
CA ASN A 12 -7.55 15.10 -10.29
C ASN A 12 -8.77 14.21 -9.94
N SER A 13 -9.94 14.83 -9.73
CA SER A 13 -11.19 14.12 -9.43
C SER A 13 -11.63 13.23 -10.58
N LEU A 14 -11.56 13.72 -11.81
CA LEU A 14 -11.90 12.94 -13.02
C LEU A 14 -10.95 11.76 -13.24
N THR A 15 -9.64 11.98 -13.05
CA THR A 15 -8.63 10.91 -13.17
C THR A 15 -8.86 9.83 -12.12
N TYR A 16 -9.19 10.22 -10.90
CA TYR A 16 -9.54 9.29 -9.82
C TYR A 16 -10.81 8.49 -10.13
N LEU A 17 -11.89 9.16 -10.57
CA LEU A 17 -13.15 8.51 -10.93
C LEU A 17 -12.97 7.55 -12.12
N ALA A 18 -12.24 7.97 -13.16
CA ALA A 18 -11.96 7.13 -14.31
C ALA A 18 -11.15 5.88 -13.93
N GLY A 19 -10.15 6.03 -13.05
CA GLY A 19 -9.40 4.91 -12.49
C GLY A 19 -10.30 3.94 -11.75
N ARG A 20 -11.21 4.44 -10.91
CA ARG A 20 -12.16 3.63 -10.15
C ARG A 20 -13.16 2.91 -11.02
N LEU A 21 -13.70 3.58 -12.03
CA LEU A 21 -14.60 2.98 -12.98
C LEU A 21 -13.92 1.81 -13.70
N ARG A 22 -12.71 2.03 -14.19
CA ARG A 22 -11.91 1.00 -14.85
C ARG A 22 -11.65 -0.20 -13.94
N ASP A 23 -11.26 0.03 -12.68
CA ASP A 23 -10.95 -1.03 -11.72
C ASP A 23 -12.22 -1.76 -11.28
N GLY A 24 -13.34 -1.05 -11.12
CA GLY A 24 -14.66 -1.63 -10.84
C GLY A 24 -15.14 -2.54 -11.97
N LEU A 25 -15.06 -2.07 -13.21
CA LEU A 25 -15.45 -2.86 -14.39
C LEU A 25 -14.56 -4.10 -14.57
N ARG A 26 -13.26 -4.00 -14.35
CA ARG A 26 -12.31 -5.13 -14.41
C ARG A 26 -12.53 -6.14 -13.28
N ALA A 27 -13.07 -5.72 -12.16
CA ALA A 27 -13.33 -6.60 -11.03
C ALA A 27 -14.63 -7.44 -11.20
N ILE A 28 -15.52 -7.07 -12.11
CA ILE A 28 -16.78 -7.80 -12.36
C ILE A 28 -16.51 -9.25 -12.82
N PRO A 29 -15.74 -9.50 -13.91
CA PRO A 29 -15.48 -10.85 -14.37
C PRO A 29 -14.58 -11.67 -13.43
N GLY A 30 -13.82 -11.02 -12.55
CA GLY A 30 -12.94 -11.67 -11.57
C GLY A 30 -13.65 -12.29 -10.36
N SER A 31 -14.96 -12.04 -10.20
CA SER A 31 -15.73 -12.56 -9.07
C SER A 31 -17.10 -13.07 -9.56
N PRO A 32 -17.40 -14.37 -9.40
CA PRO A 32 -18.66 -14.95 -9.87
C PRO A 32 -19.87 -14.27 -9.23
N LEU A 33 -19.77 -13.84 -7.97
CA LEU A 33 -20.83 -13.11 -7.26
C LEU A 33 -21.10 -11.74 -7.91
N ARG A 34 -20.08 -10.98 -8.25
CA ARG A 34 -20.22 -9.66 -8.88
C ARG A 34 -20.81 -9.78 -10.28
N LEU A 35 -20.39 -10.78 -11.03
CA LEU A 35 -20.93 -11.06 -12.34
C LEU A 35 -22.42 -11.44 -12.26
N LEU A 36 -22.79 -12.28 -11.31
CA LEU A 36 -24.18 -12.66 -11.06
C LEU A 36 -25.03 -11.44 -10.67
N LEU A 37 -24.55 -10.58 -9.78
CA LEU A 37 -25.23 -9.34 -9.39
C LEU A 37 -25.39 -8.37 -10.57
N ALA A 38 -24.39 -8.24 -11.43
CA ALA A 38 -24.47 -7.39 -12.62
C ALA A 38 -25.51 -7.94 -13.62
N VAL A 39 -25.52 -9.25 -13.86
CA VAL A 39 -26.52 -9.90 -14.72
C VAL A 39 -27.92 -9.74 -14.14
N LEU A 40 -28.10 -9.98 -12.84
CA LEU A 40 -29.37 -9.81 -12.14
C LEU A 40 -29.87 -8.38 -12.23
N PHE A 41 -28.99 -7.39 -12.04
CA PHE A 41 -29.34 -5.96 -12.17
C PHE A 41 -29.91 -5.65 -13.57
N TRP A 42 -29.21 -6.07 -14.64
CA TRP A 42 -29.67 -5.80 -16.00
C TRP A 42 -30.94 -6.57 -16.36
N LEU A 43 -31.11 -7.78 -15.82
CA LEU A 43 -32.30 -8.59 -16.04
C LEU A 43 -33.52 -7.97 -15.34
N THR A 44 -33.36 -7.51 -14.10
CA THR A 44 -34.43 -6.81 -13.38
C THR A 44 -34.77 -5.46 -14.02
N ALA A 45 -33.75 -4.69 -14.46
CA ALA A 45 -33.97 -3.45 -15.18
C ALA A 45 -34.73 -3.68 -16.49
N ALA A 46 -34.39 -4.70 -17.26
CA ALA A 46 -35.09 -5.06 -18.49
C ALA A 46 -36.57 -5.42 -18.23
N VAL A 47 -36.83 -6.29 -17.24
CA VAL A 47 -38.21 -6.69 -16.88
C VAL A 47 -39.01 -5.47 -16.46
N MET A 48 -38.46 -4.61 -15.58
CA MET A 48 -39.18 -3.41 -15.10
C MET A 48 -39.48 -2.40 -16.22
N ILE A 49 -38.52 -2.15 -17.12
CA ILE A 49 -38.67 -1.21 -18.23
C ILE A 49 -39.69 -1.75 -19.26
N HIS A 50 -39.68 -3.06 -19.54
CA HIS A 50 -40.62 -3.69 -20.46
C HIS A 50 -42.01 -3.83 -19.85
N ALA A 51 -42.15 -4.18 -18.57
CA ALA A 51 -43.43 -4.27 -17.89
C ALA A 51 -44.16 -2.91 -17.78
N ALA A 52 -43.38 -1.82 -17.71
CA ALA A 52 -43.94 -0.46 -17.68
C ALA A 52 -44.41 0.06 -19.06
N ALA A 53 -44.09 -0.69 -20.16
CA ALA A 53 -44.31 -0.23 -21.55
C ALA A 53 -45.76 -0.37 -22.07
N ASP A 54 -46.72 -0.68 -21.21
CA ASP A 54 -48.11 -0.87 -21.63
C ASP A 54 -48.83 0.43 -22.07
N ASN A 55 -48.31 1.60 -21.64
CA ASN A 55 -48.81 2.90 -22.00
C ASN A 55 -47.93 3.61 -23.05
N ILE A 56 -48.57 4.42 -23.93
CA ILE A 56 -47.87 5.19 -24.98
C ILE A 56 -46.80 6.11 -24.37
N VAL A 57 -47.12 6.76 -23.25
CA VAL A 57 -46.21 7.67 -22.51
C VAL A 57 -45.00 6.89 -21.98
N ALA A 58 -45.19 5.69 -21.44
CA ALA A 58 -44.13 4.83 -20.96
C ALA A 58 -43.18 4.38 -22.07
N ARG A 59 -43.70 4.11 -23.27
CA ARG A 59 -42.88 3.78 -24.45
C ARG A 59 -42.01 4.94 -24.90
N LEU A 60 -42.49 6.17 -24.85
CA LEU A 60 -41.73 7.38 -25.16
C LEU A 60 -40.59 7.63 -24.13
N LEU A 61 -40.83 7.27 -22.86
CA LEU A 61 -39.83 7.42 -21.79
C LEU A 61 -38.85 6.23 -21.66
N GLN A 62 -39.08 5.15 -22.38
CA GLN A 62 -38.26 3.93 -22.33
C GLN A 62 -36.77 4.19 -22.57
N PRO A 63 -36.32 4.98 -23.58
CA PRO A 63 -34.90 5.25 -23.77
C PRO A 63 -34.28 6.02 -22.58
N LEU A 64 -35.03 6.92 -21.96
CA LEU A 64 -34.58 7.63 -20.77
C LEU A 64 -34.39 6.67 -19.57
N ALA A 65 -35.29 5.70 -19.40
CA ALA A 65 -35.21 4.69 -18.36
C ALA A 65 -33.94 3.82 -18.53
N TRP A 66 -33.57 3.46 -19.75
CA TRP A 66 -32.33 2.74 -20.04
C TRP A 66 -31.08 3.56 -19.73
N ILE A 67 -31.07 4.88 -20.04
CA ILE A 67 -29.99 5.78 -19.70
C ILE A 67 -29.84 5.87 -18.17
N LEU A 68 -30.95 6.03 -17.44
CA LEU A 68 -30.91 6.08 -15.97
C LEU A 68 -30.43 4.77 -15.36
N ALA A 69 -30.85 3.62 -15.88
CA ALA A 69 -30.37 2.32 -15.44
C ALA A 69 -28.86 2.18 -15.67
N GLY A 70 -28.36 2.62 -16.83
CA GLY A 70 -26.93 2.65 -17.12
C GLY A 70 -26.12 3.54 -16.16
N LEU A 71 -26.62 4.75 -15.88
CA LEU A 71 -26.00 5.66 -14.93
C LEU A 71 -26.01 5.10 -13.50
N LEU A 72 -27.11 4.48 -13.08
CA LEU A 72 -27.21 3.84 -11.77
C LEU A 72 -26.25 2.65 -11.67
N PHE A 73 -26.16 1.83 -12.69
CA PHE A 73 -25.20 0.72 -12.74
C PHE A 73 -23.77 1.24 -12.62
N LEU A 74 -23.42 2.29 -13.35
CA LEU A 74 -22.11 2.94 -13.30
C LEU A 74 -21.80 3.48 -11.90
N ALA A 75 -22.78 4.12 -11.24
CA ALA A 75 -22.64 4.61 -9.87
C ALA A 75 -22.42 3.47 -8.86
N VAL A 76 -23.14 2.36 -8.99
CA VAL A 76 -22.95 1.18 -8.15
C VAL A 76 -21.57 0.55 -8.36
N VAL A 77 -21.12 0.39 -9.61
CA VAL A 77 -19.80 -0.15 -9.93
C VAL A 77 -18.69 0.73 -9.35
N THR A 78 -18.78 2.05 -9.49
CA THR A 78 -17.79 2.97 -8.90
C THR A 78 -17.82 2.94 -7.37
N ALA A 79 -18.99 2.87 -6.75
CA ALA A 79 -19.14 2.80 -5.30
C ALA A 79 -18.57 1.48 -4.72
N THR A 80 -18.81 0.35 -5.37
CA THR A 80 -18.29 -0.96 -4.94
C THR A 80 -16.80 -1.14 -5.19
N ALA A 81 -16.19 -0.31 -6.05
CA ALA A 81 -14.75 -0.27 -6.28
C ALA A 81 -13.99 0.51 -5.19
N ILE A 82 -14.67 1.08 -4.18
CA ILE A 82 -14.01 1.76 -3.06
C ILE A 82 -13.33 0.72 -2.17
N PRO A 83 -12.00 0.72 -2.03
CA PRO A 83 -11.34 -0.16 -1.10
C PRO A 83 -11.78 0.15 0.33
N PRO A 84 -11.97 -0.88 1.19
CA PRO A 84 -12.29 -0.65 2.59
C PRO A 84 -11.19 0.15 3.27
N GLY A 85 -11.57 1.16 4.04
CA GLY A 85 -10.64 2.05 4.73
C GLY A 85 -10.25 3.33 3.98
N THR A 86 -10.75 3.56 2.75
CA THR A 86 -10.45 4.80 1.98
C THR A 86 -10.82 6.06 2.77
N LEU A 87 -12.02 6.13 3.32
CA LEU A 87 -12.46 7.28 4.12
C LEU A 87 -11.65 7.43 5.41
N ARG A 88 -11.29 6.31 6.05
CA ARG A 88 -10.47 6.32 7.26
C ARG A 88 -9.08 6.88 6.98
N MET A 89 -8.43 6.45 5.93
CA MET A 89 -7.11 6.93 5.52
C MET A 89 -7.15 8.41 5.13
N ALA A 90 -8.11 8.83 4.31
CA ALA A 90 -8.28 10.22 3.92
C ALA A 90 -8.53 11.14 5.12
N ASN A 91 -9.35 10.71 6.09
CA ASN A 91 -9.61 11.45 7.31
C ASN A 91 -8.36 11.50 8.21
N ALA A 92 -7.57 10.42 8.28
CA ALA A 92 -6.29 10.42 8.99
C ALA A 92 -5.33 11.47 8.40
N CYS A 93 -5.16 11.47 7.08
CA CYS A 93 -4.33 12.46 6.39
C CYS A 93 -4.81 13.91 6.64
N ARG A 94 -6.12 14.16 6.60
CA ARG A 94 -6.67 15.50 6.91
C ARG A 94 -6.40 15.95 8.34
N ARG A 95 -6.48 15.03 9.32
CA ARG A 95 -6.23 15.35 10.74
C ARG A 95 -4.81 15.79 11.01
N ILE A 96 -3.84 15.25 10.29
CA ILE A 96 -2.41 15.61 10.42
C ILE A 96 -2.01 16.74 9.46
N GLY A 97 -2.96 17.33 8.71
CA GLY A 97 -2.67 18.40 7.76
C GLY A 97 -1.99 17.93 6.47
N LEU A 98 -1.95 16.62 6.21
CA LEU A 98 -1.39 16.04 4.99
C LEU A 98 -2.39 16.21 3.84
N VAL A 99 -2.47 17.43 3.33
CA VAL A 99 -3.36 17.86 2.24
C VAL A 99 -2.58 18.69 1.22
N ASN A 100 -3.06 18.71 -0.01
CA ASN A 100 -2.50 19.57 -1.04
C ASN A 100 -2.98 21.03 -0.89
N ASP A 101 -2.51 21.92 -1.74
CA ASP A 101 -2.90 23.35 -1.75
C ASP A 101 -4.41 23.59 -1.94
N CYS A 102 -5.14 22.59 -2.43
CA CYS A 102 -6.59 22.61 -2.62
C CYS A 102 -7.35 22.03 -1.41
N GLY A 103 -6.66 21.57 -0.36
CA GLY A 103 -7.26 20.94 0.82
C GLY A 103 -7.63 19.46 0.60
N GLU A 104 -7.15 18.82 -0.47
CA GLU A 104 -7.44 17.43 -0.77
C GLU A 104 -6.40 16.50 -0.13
N ALA A 105 -6.88 15.46 0.54
CA ALA A 105 -6.03 14.43 1.15
C ALA A 105 -5.74 13.30 0.17
N PRO A 106 -4.64 12.55 0.34
CA PRO A 106 -4.38 11.34 -0.41
C PRO A 106 -5.54 10.35 -0.32
N LEU A 107 -5.86 9.69 -1.43
CA LEU A 107 -6.96 8.75 -1.52
C LEU A 107 -6.45 7.33 -1.74
N LEU A 108 -6.96 6.39 -0.97
CA LEU A 108 -6.66 4.97 -1.13
C LEU A 108 -7.34 4.46 -2.41
N ILE A 109 -6.53 4.02 -3.39
CA ILE A 109 -7.01 3.48 -4.66
C ILE A 109 -7.18 1.97 -4.58
N LYS A 110 -6.16 1.30 -4.02
CA LYS A 110 -6.08 -0.15 -4.02
C LYS A 110 -5.55 -0.66 -2.69
N ARG A 111 -6.14 -1.75 -2.22
CA ARG A 111 -5.66 -2.51 -1.06
C ARG A 111 -5.60 -3.98 -1.45
N TYR A 112 -4.46 -4.62 -1.21
CA TYR A 112 -4.27 -6.04 -1.49
C TYR A 112 -3.31 -6.65 -0.49
N HIS A 113 -3.41 -7.96 -0.32
CA HIS A 113 -2.52 -8.74 0.53
C HIS A 113 -1.49 -9.46 -0.33
N LYS A 114 -0.25 -9.42 0.09
CA LYS A 114 0.86 -10.15 -0.51
C LYS A 114 1.80 -10.61 0.59
N GLU A 115 2.09 -11.91 0.67
CA GLU A 115 3.07 -12.49 1.59
C GLU A 115 2.87 -12.01 3.05
N ASP A 116 1.64 -12.17 3.57
CA ASP A 116 1.26 -11.79 4.94
C ASP A 116 1.28 -10.28 5.25
N LYS A 117 1.47 -9.43 4.23
CA LYS A 117 1.48 -7.97 4.35
C LYS A 117 0.32 -7.35 3.60
N THR A 118 -0.17 -6.25 4.12
CA THR A 118 -1.18 -5.43 3.43
C THR A 118 -0.47 -4.33 2.66
N MET A 119 -0.60 -4.35 1.36
CA MET A 119 -0.14 -3.26 0.49
C MET A 119 -1.28 -2.32 0.16
N VAL A 120 -1.00 -1.03 0.19
CA VAL A 120 -1.96 0.05 -0.04
C VAL A 120 -1.38 1.03 -1.04
N ASP A 121 -2.05 1.22 -2.15
CA ASP A 121 -1.69 2.22 -3.13
C ASP A 121 -2.54 3.49 -2.89
N LEU A 122 -1.88 4.61 -2.60
CA LEU A 122 -2.48 5.92 -2.38
C LEU A 122 -2.31 6.80 -3.61
N PHE A 123 -3.39 7.41 -4.07
CA PHE A 123 -3.35 8.51 -5.03
C PHE A 123 -3.02 9.80 -4.29
N THR A 124 -1.88 10.41 -4.64
CA THR A 124 -1.27 11.47 -3.83
C THR A 124 -1.93 12.83 -3.94
N GLN A 125 -2.76 13.05 -4.94
CA GLN A 125 -3.39 14.37 -5.19
C GLN A 125 -2.38 15.52 -5.35
N GLY A 126 -1.16 15.21 -5.83
CA GLY A 126 -0.09 16.21 -5.98
C GLY A 126 0.83 16.37 -4.75
N ILE A 127 0.59 15.64 -3.67
CA ILE A 127 1.49 15.63 -2.50
C ILE A 127 2.74 14.81 -2.85
N SER A 128 3.92 15.31 -2.51
CA SER A 128 5.19 14.65 -2.80
C SER A 128 5.43 13.43 -1.91
N LEU A 129 6.25 12.49 -2.40
CA LEU A 129 6.70 11.35 -1.59
C LEU A 129 7.46 11.82 -0.34
N ALA A 130 8.32 12.83 -0.48
CA ALA A 130 9.08 13.39 0.62
C ALA A 130 8.16 13.94 1.73
N THR A 131 7.13 14.70 1.37
CA THR A 131 6.16 15.23 2.34
C THR A 131 5.45 14.11 3.11
N ILE A 132 5.13 13.00 2.45
CA ILE A 132 4.50 11.84 3.13
C ILE A 132 5.51 11.14 4.05
N GLN A 133 6.78 11.06 3.63
CA GLN A 133 7.85 10.49 4.45
C GLN A 133 8.15 11.33 5.70
N ASP A 134 8.14 12.66 5.57
CA ASP A 134 8.37 13.57 6.68
C ASP A 134 7.27 13.49 7.75
N ASN A 135 6.02 13.16 7.34
CA ASN A 135 4.88 13.01 8.25
C ASN A 135 4.56 11.54 8.57
N PHE A 136 5.57 10.69 8.50
CA PHE A 136 5.42 9.23 8.65
C PHE A 136 4.83 8.82 10.00
N ALA A 137 5.38 9.33 11.10
CA ALA A 137 4.98 8.95 12.46
C ALA A 137 3.55 9.40 12.77
N GLU A 138 3.18 10.61 12.34
CA GLU A 138 1.85 11.16 12.50
C GLU A 138 0.82 10.37 11.68
N LEU A 139 1.21 9.93 10.47
CA LEU A 139 0.36 9.12 9.60
C LEU A 139 0.10 7.74 10.22
N GLU A 140 1.11 7.07 10.78
CA GLU A 140 0.95 5.82 11.52
C GLU A 140 -0.04 5.97 12.68
N ALA A 141 0.16 7.00 13.50
CA ALA A 141 -0.69 7.27 14.65
C ALA A 141 -2.13 7.60 14.25
N ALA A 142 -2.33 8.47 13.26
CA ALA A 142 -3.67 8.88 12.80
C ALA A 142 -4.44 7.75 12.10
N ALA A 143 -3.75 6.93 11.32
CA ALA A 143 -4.35 5.79 10.61
C ALA A 143 -4.49 4.55 11.50
N ASN A 144 -3.87 4.55 12.69
CA ASN A 144 -3.76 3.40 13.60
C ASN A 144 -3.29 2.14 12.86
N CYS A 145 -2.18 2.25 12.17
CA CYS A 145 -1.52 1.16 11.46
C CYS A 145 -0.01 1.32 11.58
N ARG A 146 0.73 0.23 11.37
CA ARG A 146 2.18 0.27 11.30
C ARG A 146 2.60 0.26 9.83
N ILE A 147 3.32 1.28 9.40
CA ILE A 147 3.84 1.38 8.03
C ILE A 147 5.28 0.87 8.04
N VAL A 148 5.55 -0.20 7.29
CA VAL A 148 6.88 -0.81 7.20
C VAL A 148 7.74 -0.12 6.16
N ARG A 149 7.10 0.26 5.03
CA ARG A 149 7.79 0.83 3.88
C ARG A 149 6.91 1.79 3.11
N ILE A 150 7.53 2.85 2.60
CA ILE A 150 6.91 3.81 1.69
C ILE A 150 7.72 3.83 0.41
N GLU A 151 7.09 3.52 -0.71
CA GLU A 151 7.75 3.45 -2.02
C GLU A 151 6.94 4.22 -3.06
N GLN A 152 7.62 4.64 -4.13
CA GLN A 152 6.96 5.15 -5.32
C GLN A 152 6.15 4.01 -5.96
N GLY A 153 4.89 4.26 -6.24
CA GLY A 153 4.00 3.31 -6.93
C GLY A 153 4.27 3.24 -8.45
N PRO A 154 3.39 2.59 -9.20
CA PRO A 154 3.55 2.40 -10.65
C PRO A 154 3.51 3.71 -11.45
N SER A 155 3.06 4.82 -10.88
CA SER A 155 3.08 6.14 -11.48
C SER A 155 3.45 7.21 -10.43
N ARG A 156 3.90 8.39 -10.88
CA ARG A 156 4.38 9.47 -9.99
C ARG A 156 3.33 9.98 -9.00
N ASN A 157 2.07 9.86 -9.33
CA ASN A 157 0.94 10.27 -8.50
C ASN A 157 0.39 9.14 -7.62
N ILE A 158 1.09 8.01 -7.56
CA ILE A 158 0.75 6.87 -6.70
C ILE A 158 1.92 6.56 -5.79
N ILE A 159 1.64 6.43 -4.51
CA ILE A 159 2.60 5.98 -3.48
C ILE A 159 2.10 4.67 -2.90
N ARG A 160 3.01 3.74 -2.75
CA ARG A 160 2.74 2.44 -2.15
C ARG A 160 3.20 2.41 -0.71
N LEU A 161 2.27 2.07 0.18
CA LEU A 161 2.55 1.79 1.58
C LEU A 161 2.49 0.27 1.81
N THR A 162 3.49 -0.28 2.47
CA THR A 162 3.45 -1.64 3.00
C THR A 162 3.11 -1.55 4.48
N LEU A 163 2.00 -2.15 4.87
CA LEU A 163 1.50 -2.14 6.24
C LEU A 163 1.80 -3.48 6.90
N ALA A 164 2.32 -3.45 8.12
CA ALA A 164 2.38 -4.63 8.97
C ALA A 164 0.99 -4.94 9.56
N PRO A 165 0.72 -6.19 9.95
CA PRO A 165 -0.43 -6.54 10.78
C PRO A 165 -0.50 -5.62 12.00
N GLY A 166 -1.72 -5.25 12.43
CA GLY A 166 -1.91 -4.28 13.52
C GLY A 166 -1.38 -4.73 14.88
N ASP A 167 -1.23 -6.03 15.05
CA ASP A 167 -0.66 -6.71 16.23
C ASP A 167 0.82 -7.11 16.04
N ALA A 168 1.42 -6.82 14.89
CA ALA A 168 2.82 -7.13 14.65
C ALA A 168 3.72 -6.37 15.62
N GLN A 169 4.42 -7.11 16.46
CA GLN A 169 5.45 -6.59 17.35
C GLN A 169 6.79 -7.16 16.93
N LEU A 170 7.81 -6.31 16.93
CA LEU A 170 9.18 -6.79 16.82
C LEU A 170 9.53 -7.60 18.09
N PRO A 171 10.21 -8.74 17.96
CA PRO A 171 10.65 -9.49 19.12
C PRO A 171 11.56 -8.62 19.98
N GLU A 172 11.32 -8.59 21.29
CA GLU A 172 12.13 -7.84 22.24
C GLU A 172 13.62 -8.25 22.17
N LYS A 173 13.87 -9.51 21.83
CA LYS A 173 15.20 -10.07 21.63
C LYS A 173 15.25 -10.87 20.35
N ALA A 174 16.07 -10.47 19.41
CA ALA A 174 16.35 -11.25 18.20
C ALA A 174 17.43 -12.29 18.48
N ILE A 175 17.11 -13.58 18.30
CA ILE A 175 18.08 -14.66 18.42
C ILE A 175 18.70 -14.90 17.04
N LEU A 176 19.83 -14.25 16.78
CA LEU A 176 20.54 -14.28 15.49
C LEU A 176 21.08 -15.66 15.06
N PRO A 177 21.54 -16.55 15.95
CA PRO A 177 22.06 -17.87 15.55
C PRO A 177 21.05 -18.77 14.83
N ARG A 178 19.73 -18.50 14.96
CA ARG A 178 18.66 -19.22 14.25
C ARG A 178 18.43 -18.73 12.83
N LEU A 179 19.03 -17.62 12.46
CA LEU A 179 18.95 -17.07 11.09
C LEU A 179 19.98 -17.77 10.23
N SER A 180 19.54 -18.77 9.45
CA SER A 180 20.40 -19.44 8.47
C SER A 180 20.76 -18.43 7.39
N THR A 181 22.03 -18.11 7.27
CA THR A 181 22.59 -17.21 6.26
C THR A 181 23.64 -17.92 5.44
N ALA A 182 23.82 -17.51 4.17
CA ALA A 182 24.92 -18.00 3.34
C ALA A 182 26.29 -17.62 3.96
N LEU A 183 27.38 -18.21 3.48
CA LEU A 183 28.72 -18.00 4.03
C LEU A 183 29.17 -16.54 4.01
N SER A 184 28.74 -15.78 3.01
CA SER A 184 29.04 -14.35 2.86
C SER A 184 27.99 -13.43 3.51
N GLU A 185 26.91 -13.96 4.06
CA GLU A 185 25.80 -13.16 4.59
C GLU A 185 25.85 -13.05 6.11
N ILE A 186 25.49 -11.90 6.63
CA ILE A 186 25.35 -11.61 8.05
C ILE A 186 23.96 -11.10 8.36
N ALA A 187 23.36 -11.67 9.40
CA ALA A 187 22.07 -11.19 9.93
C ALA A 187 22.32 -10.00 10.86
N MET A 188 21.74 -8.86 10.51
CA MET A 188 21.86 -7.60 11.26
C MET A 188 20.79 -7.45 12.34
N GLY A 189 19.66 -8.10 12.15
CA GLY A 189 18.51 -8.00 13.05
C GLY A 189 17.25 -8.52 12.40
N VAL A 190 16.12 -8.14 12.98
CA VAL A 190 14.78 -8.47 12.49
C VAL A 190 13.99 -7.20 12.30
N SER A 191 13.36 -7.07 11.16
CA SER A 191 12.38 -6.01 10.87
C SER A 191 10.99 -6.59 10.72
N TYR A 192 9.99 -5.73 10.55
CA TYR A 192 8.64 -6.18 10.17
C TYR A 192 8.57 -6.90 8.82
N ASP A 193 9.61 -6.73 7.98
CA ASP A 193 9.78 -7.43 6.71
C ASP A 193 10.45 -8.80 6.85
N GLY A 194 10.87 -9.15 8.05
CA GLY A 194 11.63 -10.36 8.36
C GLY A 194 13.09 -10.05 8.71
N PRO A 195 13.98 -11.04 8.63
CA PRO A 195 15.38 -10.84 8.97
C PRO A 195 16.06 -9.86 8.01
N VAL A 196 16.84 -8.94 8.59
CA VAL A 196 17.69 -8.02 7.82
C VAL A 196 19.03 -8.69 7.64
N ILE A 197 19.30 -9.12 6.42
CA ILE A 197 20.52 -9.84 6.04
C ILE A 197 21.33 -8.96 5.09
N THR A 198 22.63 -8.94 5.27
CA THR A 198 23.57 -8.24 4.39
C THR A 198 24.65 -9.18 3.88
N ASP A 199 24.96 -9.05 2.60
CA ASP A 199 26.03 -9.78 1.94
C ASP A 199 27.35 -8.99 2.03
N LEU A 200 28.35 -9.54 2.71
CA LEU A 200 29.68 -8.94 2.90
C LEU A 200 30.39 -8.65 1.58
N ASN A 201 30.14 -9.44 0.54
CA ASN A 201 30.72 -9.21 -0.77
C ASN A 201 30.17 -7.98 -1.48
N LYS A 202 28.94 -7.59 -1.15
CA LYS A 202 28.29 -6.42 -1.75
C LYS A 202 28.51 -5.13 -0.96
N VAL A 203 28.74 -5.24 0.35
CA VAL A 203 28.92 -4.10 1.25
C VAL A 203 30.26 -4.25 1.98
N PRO A 204 31.39 -3.83 1.38
CA PRO A 204 32.72 -4.07 1.92
C PRO A 204 33.09 -3.15 3.10
N HIS A 205 32.38 -2.03 3.27
CA HIS A 205 32.67 -1.04 4.32
C HIS A 205 31.45 -0.75 5.17
N TRP A 206 31.64 -0.74 6.48
CA TRP A 206 30.59 -0.51 7.46
C TRP A 206 31.02 0.51 8.47
N LEU A 207 30.14 1.47 8.77
CA LEU A 207 30.30 2.42 9.85
C LEU A 207 29.22 2.16 10.89
N MET A 208 29.62 1.90 12.14
CA MET A 208 28.70 1.76 13.27
C MET A 208 28.78 3.00 14.15
N GLY A 209 27.74 3.82 14.10
CA GLY A 209 27.60 5.03 14.92
C GLY A 209 26.45 4.92 15.91
N GLY A 210 26.54 5.66 17.02
CA GLY A 210 25.45 5.75 18.00
C GLY A 210 25.91 6.32 19.33
N ALA A 211 24.98 6.74 20.20
CA ALA A 211 25.25 7.25 21.53
C ALA A 211 25.86 6.19 22.46
N THR A 212 26.47 6.59 23.55
CA THR A 212 26.94 5.68 24.59
C THR A 212 25.77 4.86 25.14
N GLY A 213 25.94 3.56 25.31
CA GLY A 213 24.88 2.66 25.77
C GLY A 213 23.89 2.20 24.69
N SER A 214 23.99 2.65 23.43
CA SER A 214 23.12 2.26 22.33
C SER A 214 23.31 0.82 21.81
N GLY A 215 24.25 0.06 22.36
CA GLY A 215 24.51 -1.32 21.96
C GLY A 215 25.50 -1.49 20.80
N LYS A 216 26.27 -0.45 20.42
CA LYS A 216 27.29 -0.54 19.34
C LYS A 216 28.25 -1.72 19.52
N THR A 217 28.85 -1.83 20.71
CA THR A 217 29.80 -2.90 21.02
C THR A 217 29.13 -4.27 20.99
N THR A 218 27.90 -4.37 21.49
CA THR A 218 27.12 -5.60 21.43
C THR A 218 26.87 -6.04 19.98
N LEU A 219 26.47 -5.10 19.11
CA LEU A 219 26.28 -5.37 17.70
C LEU A 219 27.58 -5.81 17.02
N LEU A 220 28.70 -5.15 17.33
CA LEU A 220 30.03 -5.53 16.80
C LEU A 220 30.42 -6.95 17.21
N VAL A 221 30.22 -7.29 18.49
CA VAL A 221 30.52 -8.64 19.01
C VAL A 221 29.67 -9.69 18.29
N VAL A 222 28.36 -9.44 18.12
CA VAL A 222 27.45 -10.33 17.40
C VAL A 222 27.88 -10.49 15.93
N PHE A 223 28.35 -9.42 15.30
CA PHE A 223 28.85 -9.42 13.95
C PHE A 223 30.11 -10.33 13.83
N ILE A 224 31.10 -10.14 14.70
CA ILE A 224 32.33 -10.95 14.77
C ILE A 224 31.97 -12.42 15.02
N GLN A 225 31.08 -12.72 15.97
CA GLN A 225 30.64 -14.09 16.25
C GLN A 225 30.04 -14.77 15.02
N GLN A 226 29.21 -14.06 14.25
CA GLN A 226 28.65 -14.61 13.02
C GLN A 226 29.74 -14.92 11.99
N CYS A 227 30.75 -14.05 11.84
CA CYS A 227 31.88 -14.31 10.96
C CYS A 227 32.69 -15.58 11.39
N LEU A 228 32.95 -15.71 12.69
CA LEU A 228 33.67 -16.86 13.24
C LEU A 228 32.88 -18.18 13.15
N MET A 229 31.55 -18.13 13.13
CA MET A 229 30.68 -19.30 12.97
C MET A 229 30.57 -19.77 11.51
N LYS A 230 31.05 -19.02 10.53
CA LYS A 230 31.01 -19.38 9.11
C LYS A 230 32.07 -20.41 8.76
N VAL A 231 31.63 -21.65 8.59
CA VAL A 231 32.51 -22.77 8.25
C VAL A 231 32.09 -23.38 6.91
N THR A 232 33.04 -23.61 6.04
CA THR A 232 32.81 -24.27 4.75
C THR A 232 32.47 -25.76 4.93
N ALA A 233 31.91 -26.38 3.90
CA ALA A 233 31.62 -27.83 3.92
C ALA A 233 32.84 -28.70 4.22
N THR A 234 34.08 -28.18 3.98
CA THR A 234 35.37 -28.84 4.27
C THR A 234 35.86 -28.57 5.69
N GLY A 235 35.11 -27.89 6.54
CA GLY A 235 35.49 -27.56 7.91
C GLY A 235 36.49 -26.40 8.05
N LYS A 236 36.79 -25.68 6.97
CA LYS A 236 37.62 -24.47 7.01
C LYS A 236 36.78 -23.25 7.31
N GLN A 237 37.36 -22.30 8.02
CA GLN A 237 36.72 -21.00 8.26
C GLN A 237 36.51 -20.26 6.93
N ALA A 238 35.31 -19.71 6.74
CA ALA A 238 34.94 -19.04 5.48
C ALA A 238 35.31 -17.56 5.48
N VAL A 239 35.52 -16.96 6.67
CA VAL A 239 35.78 -15.53 6.86
C VAL A 239 36.91 -15.37 7.84
N ASP A 240 37.98 -14.72 7.44
CA ASP A 240 39.10 -14.34 8.31
C ASP A 240 38.75 -12.99 8.98
N VAL A 241 38.94 -12.90 10.30
CA VAL A 241 38.64 -11.70 11.07
C VAL A 241 39.93 -11.13 11.67
N TYR A 242 40.26 -9.91 11.29
CA TYR A 242 41.37 -9.14 11.86
C TYR A 242 40.84 -7.97 12.65
N ILE A 243 41.25 -7.85 13.92
CA ILE A 243 40.83 -6.75 14.80
C ILE A 243 42.08 -5.89 15.05
N ILE A 244 41.97 -4.62 14.74
CA ILE A 244 43.01 -3.60 15.01
C ILE A 244 42.38 -2.59 15.96
N ASP A 245 42.98 -2.43 17.16
CA ASP A 245 42.54 -1.50 18.20
C ASP A 245 43.45 -0.27 18.20
#